data_5190cdd39300274f69adbefe79d96fcb
#
_entry.id   5190cdd39300274f69adbefe79d96fcb
#
_cell.length_a   1.000
_cell.length_b   1.000
_cell.length_c   1.000
_cell.angle_alpha   90.00
_cell.angle_beta   90.00
_cell.angle_gamma   90.00
#
_symmetry.space_group_name_H-M   'P 1'
#
loop_
_entity.id
_entity.type
_entity.pdbx_description
1 polymer ?
#
loop_
_entity_poly.entity_id
_entity_poly.type
_entity_poly.pdbx_seq_one_letter_code
_entity_poly.pdbx_strand_id
1 'polypeptide(L)'
;PSGLRGQAWLHGLNEFVVREGRLVIPARLISQRLALGMPLEARGQLALTLPEASFNANGCRRIAASAVQWQDAALSSPAGLLELAQVNGKLSCTPAGALAVALPQDSHQLSLTGQGVLAPDGRYTFNGTLQPRQAAPALLTLLVAQNGRKDEQGRIPWRWQGEWLSEEKK
;
A
#
# COMPACT_ATOMS: atom_id res chain seq x y z
N PRO A 1 13.77 -8.82 -16.63
CA PRO A 1 13.42 -9.81 -15.59
C PRO A 1 12.55 -9.12 -14.57
N SER A 2 11.27 -9.40 -14.62
CA SER A 2 10.29 -8.93 -13.64
C SER A 2 10.68 -9.52 -12.28
N GLY A 3 11.04 -8.68 -11.31
CA GLY A 3 11.45 -9.10 -9.98
C GLY A 3 10.31 -9.62 -9.08
N LEU A 4 9.22 -10.10 -9.68
CA LEU A 4 8.11 -10.73 -8.98
C LEU A 4 8.46 -12.20 -8.71
N ARG A 5 8.43 -12.60 -7.43
CA ARG A 5 8.63 -13.99 -7.02
C ARG A 5 7.50 -14.38 -6.08
N GLY A 6 6.89 -15.55 -6.30
CA GLY A 6 5.82 -16.01 -5.45
C GLY A 6 5.51 -17.48 -5.63
N GLN A 7 4.86 -18.04 -4.63
CA GLN A 7 4.30 -19.38 -4.62
C GLN A 7 2.88 -19.28 -4.07
N ALA A 8 1.96 -20.01 -4.66
CA ALA A 8 0.61 -20.15 -4.16
C ALA A 8 -0.02 -21.43 -4.70
N TRP A 9 -0.83 -22.07 -3.89
CA TRP A 9 -1.72 -23.15 -4.32
C TRP A 9 -3.09 -22.57 -4.61
N LEU A 10 -3.59 -22.78 -5.83
CA LEU A 10 -4.90 -22.28 -6.28
C LEU A 10 -5.86 -23.46 -6.46
N HIS A 11 -7.02 -23.34 -5.86
CA HIS A 11 -8.09 -24.35 -5.96
C HIS A 11 -9.43 -23.68 -6.28
N GLY A 12 -10.25 -24.37 -7.09
CA GLY A 12 -11.65 -24.02 -7.35
C GLY A 12 -11.91 -23.40 -8.72
N LEU A 13 -13.15 -23.53 -9.19
CA LEU A 13 -13.61 -22.98 -10.48
C LEU A 13 -14.42 -21.69 -10.32
N ASN A 14 -15.25 -21.59 -9.27
CA ASN A 14 -16.08 -20.42 -8.98
C ASN A 14 -15.56 -19.60 -7.79
N GLU A 15 -14.73 -20.18 -6.97
CA GLU A 15 -14.05 -19.54 -5.84
C GLU A 15 -12.59 -19.95 -5.88
N PHE A 16 -11.70 -18.95 -5.93
CA PHE A 16 -10.27 -19.18 -5.86
C PHE A 16 -9.83 -19.17 -4.40
N VAL A 17 -9.29 -20.29 -3.94
CA VAL A 17 -8.66 -20.38 -2.63
C VAL A 17 -7.14 -20.38 -2.83
N VAL A 18 -6.48 -19.40 -2.25
CA VAL A 18 -5.03 -19.31 -2.15
C VAL A 18 -4.62 -19.92 -0.81
N ARG A 19 -3.71 -20.88 -0.83
CA ARG A 19 -3.09 -21.44 0.38
C ARG A 19 -1.58 -21.27 0.32
N GLU A 20 -0.99 -21.00 1.48
CA GLU A 20 0.45 -20.82 1.64
C GLU A 20 1.04 -19.78 0.66
N GLY A 21 0.24 -18.76 0.30
CA GLY A 21 0.64 -17.73 -0.62
C GLY A 21 1.77 -16.89 -0.04
N ARG A 22 2.86 -16.78 -0.82
CA ARG A 22 3.99 -15.87 -0.54
C ARG A 22 4.33 -15.14 -1.83
N LEU A 23 4.39 -13.83 -1.75
CA LEU A 23 4.68 -12.98 -2.89
C LEU A 23 5.67 -11.91 -2.47
N VAL A 24 6.72 -11.71 -3.25
CA VAL A 24 7.67 -10.62 -3.07
C VAL A 24 7.67 -9.77 -4.33
N ILE A 25 7.42 -8.47 -4.15
CA ILE A 25 7.28 -7.49 -5.22
C ILE A 25 8.23 -6.33 -4.94
N PRO A 26 9.05 -5.89 -5.90
CA PRO A 26 9.77 -4.63 -5.79
C PRO A 26 8.78 -3.47 -5.62
N ALA A 27 8.96 -2.65 -4.58
CA ALA A 27 8.03 -1.57 -4.25
C ALA A 27 7.85 -0.56 -5.40
N ARG A 28 8.88 -0.36 -6.23
CA ARG A 28 8.82 0.50 -7.43
C ARG A 28 7.71 0.10 -8.41
N LEU A 29 7.38 -1.20 -8.53
CA LEU A 29 6.31 -1.65 -9.42
C LEU A 29 4.94 -1.16 -8.95
N ILE A 30 4.78 -1.00 -7.66
CA ILE A 30 3.55 -0.46 -7.06
C ILE A 30 3.48 1.05 -7.31
N SER A 31 4.56 1.80 -7.00
CA SER A 31 4.55 3.25 -7.18
C SER A 31 4.36 3.69 -8.63
N GLN A 32 4.84 2.91 -9.60
CA GLN A 32 4.63 3.16 -11.03
C GLN A 32 3.17 3.03 -11.47
N ARG A 33 2.35 2.27 -10.73
CA ARG A 33 0.91 2.07 -11.00
C ARG A 33 0.00 3.02 -10.24
N LEU A 34 0.55 3.69 -9.23
CA LEU A 34 -0.20 4.63 -8.43
C LEU A 34 -0.06 6.05 -9.01
N ALA A 35 -1.17 6.71 -9.27
CA ALA A 35 -1.20 8.10 -9.73
C ALA A 35 -0.89 9.05 -8.56
N LEU A 36 0.40 9.21 -8.22
CA LEU A 36 0.84 9.93 -7.02
C LEU A 36 0.81 11.45 -7.12
N GLY A 37 0.50 12.00 -8.31
CA GLY A 37 0.50 13.44 -8.53
C GLY A 37 1.88 14.12 -8.47
N MET A 38 2.91 13.37 -8.10
CA MET A 38 4.31 13.81 -8.05
C MET A 38 5.25 12.64 -8.39
N PRO A 39 6.47 12.90 -8.88
CA PRO A 39 7.44 11.86 -9.22
C PRO A 39 8.02 11.23 -7.95
N LEU A 40 7.26 10.29 -7.36
CA LEU A 40 7.67 9.48 -6.23
C LEU A 40 8.00 8.06 -6.68
N GLU A 41 9.17 7.59 -6.28
CA GLU A 41 9.59 6.20 -6.46
C GLU A 41 9.66 5.50 -5.11
N ALA A 42 8.92 4.39 -4.97
CA ALA A 42 9.03 3.53 -3.81
C ALA A 42 10.21 2.58 -3.95
N ARG A 43 11.05 2.50 -2.92
CA ARG A 43 12.21 1.61 -2.84
C ARG A 43 11.95 0.49 -1.85
N GLY A 44 12.76 -0.57 -1.94
CA GLY A 44 12.65 -1.76 -1.11
C GLY A 44 11.75 -2.83 -1.72
N GLN A 45 11.34 -3.78 -0.90
CA GLN A 45 10.57 -4.96 -1.30
C GLN A 45 9.31 -5.11 -0.45
N LEU A 46 8.20 -5.38 -1.09
CA LEU A 46 6.95 -5.76 -0.46
C LEU A 46 6.87 -7.28 -0.40
N ALA A 47 6.86 -7.82 0.80
CA ALA A 47 6.62 -9.23 1.07
C ALA A 47 5.17 -9.40 1.55
N LEU A 48 4.41 -10.20 0.83
CA LEU A 48 3.03 -10.55 1.16
C LEU A 48 3.00 -12.02 1.58
N THR A 49 2.41 -12.29 2.74
CA THR A 49 2.13 -13.64 3.23
C THR A 49 0.62 -13.81 3.37
N LEU A 50 0.07 -14.82 2.71
CA LEU A 50 -1.34 -15.18 2.71
C LEU A 50 -1.47 -16.67 3.08
N PRO A 51 -1.57 -17.03 4.36
CA PRO A 51 -1.75 -18.43 4.76
C PRO A 51 -2.98 -19.05 4.14
N GLU A 52 -4.08 -18.30 4.13
CA GLU A 52 -5.32 -18.66 3.44
C GLU A 52 -6.06 -17.39 3.00
N ALA A 53 -6.47 -17.36 1.74
CA ALA A 53 -7.32 -16.31 1.21
C ALA A 53 -8.30 -16.91 0.20
N SER A 54 -9.53 -16.41 0.14
CA SER A 54 -10.49 -16.79 -0.87
C SER A 54 -11.08 -15.59 -1.60
N PHE A 55 -11.26 -15.77 -2.90
CA PHE A 55 -11.79 -14.77 -3.83
C PHE A 55 -12.82 -15.43 -4.74
N ASN A 56 -13.79 -14.65 -5.20
CA ASN A 56 -14.73 -15.07 -6.22
C ASN A 56 -14.98 -13.95 -7.24
N ALA A 57 -15.95 -14.10 -8.12
CA ALA A 57 -16.30 -13.08 -9.12
C ALA A 57 -16.68 -11.72 -8.50
N ASN A 58 -17.12 -11.69 -7.25
CA ASN A 58 -17.46 -10.45 -6.53
C ASN A 58 -16.28 -9.87 -5.72
N GLY A 59 -15.07 -10.45 -5.84
CA GLY A 59 -13.85 -10.00 -5.20
C GLY A 59 -13.42 -10.82 -3.99
N CYS A 60 -12.90 -10.15 -2.98
CA CYS A 60 -12.34 -10.73 -1.77
C CYS A 60 -13.43 -11.29 -0.85
N ARG A 61 -13.33 -12.56 -0.49
CA ARG A 61 -14.30 -13.24 0.42
C ARG A 61 -13.75 -13.39 1.84
N ARG A 62 -12.50 -13.85 1.93
CA ARG A 62 -11.86 -14.12 3.21
C ARG A 62 -10.34 -14.00 3.08
N ILE A 63 -9.71 -13.43 4.08
CA ILE A 63 -8.27 -13.47 4.29
C ILE A 63 -8.03 -13.79 5.76
N ALA A 64 -7.26 -14.85 6.03
CA ALA A 64 -6.87 -15.24 7.36
C ALA A 64 -5.39 -14.90 7.60
N ALA A 65 -5.10 -14.27 8.75
CA ALA A 65 -3.75 -14.06 9.27
C ALA A 65 -2.71 -13.53 8.27
N SER A 66 -3.11 -12.62 7.38
CA SER A 66 -2.21 -12.03 6.39
C SER A 66 -1.18 -11.10 7.02
N ALA A 67 -0.01 -11.02 6.39
CA ALA A 67 0.99 -10.01 6.69
C ALA A 67 1.50 -9.37 5.40
N VAL A 68 1.59 -8.05 5.40
CA VAL A 68 2.30 -7.26 4.40
C VAL A 68 3.48 -6.60 5.09
N GLN A 69 4.68 -6.81 4.56
CA GLN A 69 5.90 -6.19 5.05
C GLN A 69 6.59 -5.47 3.91
N TRP A 70 6.80 -4.17 4.07
CA TRP A 70 7.64 -3.42 3.16
C TRP A 70 9.00 -3.25 3.83
N GLN A 71 9.98 -4.00 3.35
CA GLN A 71 11.35 -4.05 3.84
C GLN A 71 12.19 -3.02 3.11
N ASP A 72 13.15 -2.41 3.82
CA ASP A 72 14.01 -1.33 3.29
C ASP A 72 13.16 -0.22 2.66
N ALA A 73 12.05 0.09 3.33
CA ALA A 73 11.04 0.99 2.82
C ALA A 73 11.57 2.42 2.76
N ALA A 74 11.54 3.00 1.57
CA ALA A 74 11.85 4.39 1.36
C ALA A 74 11.06 4.96 0.18
N LEU A 75 10.83 6.27 0.23
CA LEU A 75 10.28 7.06 -0.87
C LEU A 75 11.35 8.02 -1.35
N SER A 76 11.61 8.03 -2.64
CA SER A 76 12.56 8.95 -3.25
C SER A 76 11.90 9.84 -4.28
N SER A 77 12.36 11.08 -4.36
CA SER A 77 11.95 12.09 -5.34
C SER A 77 13.11 13.03 -5.62
N PRO A 78 13.02 13.95 -6.61
CA PRO A 78 13.98 15.00 -6.79
C PRO A 78 14.18 15.91 -5.54
N ALA A 79 13.19 15.96 -4.63
CA ALA A 79 13.24 16.71 -3.39
C ALA A 79 13.96 15.97 -2.24
N GLY A 80 14.37 14.72 -2.43
CA GLY A 80 15.11 13.95 -1.45
C GLY A 80 14.57 12.55 -1.19
N LEU A 81 15.07 11.94 -0.13
CA LEU A 81 14.78 10.59 0.32
C LEU A 81 14.07 10.63 1.68
N LEU A 82 12.99 9.87 1.81
CA LEU A 82 12.29 9.61 3.06
C LEU A 82 12.44 8.13 3.40
N GLU A 83 13.17 7.83 4.46
CA GLU A 83 13.38 6.47 4.95
C GLU A 83 12.29 6.10 5.95
N LEU A 84 11.61 4.98 5.67
CA LEU A 84 10.53 4.45 6.50
C LEU A 84 10.97 3.19 7.28
N ALA A 85 12.18 2.68 6.99
CA ALA A 85 12.75 1.45 7.53
C ALA A 85 11.90 0.21 7.22
N GLN A 86 11.00 -0.18 8.09
CA GLN A 86 10.10 -1.31 7.87
C GLN A 86 8.65 -0.86 8.09
N VAL A 87 7.82 -1.07 7.10
CA VAL A 87 6.37 -0.83 7.19
C VAL A 87 5.65 -2.17 7.26
N ASN A 88 4.80 -2.35 8.25
CA ASN A 88 4.00 -3.56 8.41
C ASN A 88 2.53 -3.23 8.17
N GLY A 89 1.83 -4.14 7.53
CA GLY A 89 0.41 -4.00 7.24
C GLY A 89 -0.34 -5.30 7.40
N LYS A 90 -1.66 -5.19 7.48
CA LYS A 90 -2.59 -6.33 7.49
C LYS A 90 -3.60 -6.19 6.38
N LEU A 91 -3.91 -7.29 5.71
CA LEU A 91 -4.97 -7.36 4.72
C LEU A 91 -6.23 -7.97 5.31
N SER A 92 -7.36 -7.52 4.83
CA SER A 92 -8.68 -8.08 5.14
C SER A 92 -9.62 -7.90 3.95
N CYS A 93 -10.74 -8.62 3.96
CA CYS A 93 -11.83 -8.38 3.02
C CYS A 93 -12.89 -7.49 3.66
N THR A 94 -13.42 -6.56 2.89
CA THR A 94 -14.63 -5.82 3.30
C THR A 94 -15.90 -6.63 2.99
N PRO A 95 -17.04 -6.33 3.62
CA PRO A 95 -18.32 -6.96 3.28
C PRO A 95 -18.72 -6.78 1.80
N ALA A 96 -18.26 -5.70 1.16
CA ALA A 96 -18.49 -5.41 -0.26
C ALA A 96 -17.53 -6.13 -1.22
N GLY A 97 -16.69 -7.04 -0.73
CA GLY A 97 -15.74 -7.79 -1.56
C GLY A 97 -14.47 -7.03 -1.92
N ALA A 98 -14.22 -5.86 -1.36
CA ALA A 98 -12.99 -5.13 -1.57
C ALA A 98 -11.85 -5.68 -0.70
N LEU A 99 -10.61 -5.52 -1.16
CA LEU A 99 -9.40 -5.77 -0.40
C LEU A 99 -9.08 -4.53 0.42
N ALA A 100 -8.96 -4.69 1.73
CA ALA A 100 -8.56 -3.61 2.64
C ALA A 100 -7.16 -3.87 3.20
N VAL A 101 -6.37 -2.79 3.32
CA VAL A 101 -5.07 -2.80 3.98
C VAL A 101 -5.05 -1.78 5.11
N ALA A 102 -4.56 -2.19 6.26
CA ALA A 102 -4.29 -1.29 7.39
C ALA A 102 -2.77 -1.18 7.58
N LEU A 103 -2.28 0.05 7.67
CA LEU A 103 -0.85 0.38 7.79
C LEU A 103 -0.61 1.23 9.05
N PRO A 104 -0.25 0.62 10.17
CA PRO A 104 0.37 1.34 11.28
C PRO A 104 1.87 1.45 11.00
N GLN A 105 2.41 2.65 10.93
CA GLN A 105 3.83 2.92 10.72
C GLN A 105 4.35 3.95 11.70
N ASP A 106 5.47 3.65 12.32
CA ASP A 106 6.18 4.56 13.20
C ASP A 106 7.69 4.46 12.95
N SER A 107 8.31 5.57 12.58
CA SER A 107 9.74 5.67 12.33
C SER A 107 10.31 6.94 12.96
N HIS A 108 11.63 7.12 12.89
CA HIS A 108 12.31 8.33 13.39
C HIS A 108 11.88 9.61 12.64
N GLN A 109 11.47 9.48 11.38
CA GLN A 109 11.16 10.63 10.53
C GLN A 109 9.66 10.89 10.44
N LEU A 110 8.83 9.85 10.61
CA LEU A 110 7.42 9.90 10.30
C LEU A 110 6.62 8.90 11.13
N SER A 111 5.48 9.33 11.64
CA SER A 111 4.39 8.45 12.05
C SER A 111 3.29 8.50 10.99
N LEU A 112 2.88 7.34 10.51
CA LEU A 112 1.82 7.17 9.51
C LEU A 112 0.81 6.15 10.03
N THR A 113 -0.44 6.51 10.04
CA THR A 113 -1.54 5.55 10.20
C THR A 113 -2.49 5.70 9.04
N GLY A 114 -2.96 4.59 8.48
CA GLY A 114 -3.86 4.68 7.35
C GLY A 114 -4.53 3.37 6.99
N GLN A 115 -5.56 3.49 6.18
CA GLN A 115 -6.30 2.38 5.62
C GLN A 115 -6.48 2.60 4.12
N GLY A 116 -6.17 1.56 3.35
CA GLY A 116 -6.42 1.50 1.93
C GLY A 116 -7.51 0.50 1.61
N VAL A 117 -8.27 0.76 0.57
CA VAL A 117 -9.28 -0.15 0.03
C VAL A 117 -9.11 -0.22 -1.47
N LEU A 118 -9.02 -1.43 -2.01
CA LEU A 118 -9.02 -1.73 -3.44
C LEU A 118 -10.31 -2.48 -3.77
N ALA A 119 -11.18 -1.85 -4.52
CA ALA A 119 -12.44 -2.42 -4.97
C ALA A 119 -12.21 -3.46 -6.10
N PRO A 120 -13.15 -4.40 -6.30
CA PRO A 120 -13.05 -5.41 -7.37
C PRO A 120 -12.95 -4.81 -8.78
N ASP A 121 -13.48 -3.61 -8.98
CA ASP A 121 -13.42 -2.86 -10.24
C ASP A 121 -12.08 -2.12 -10.47
N GLY A 122 -11.11 -2.25 -9.56
CA GLY A 122 -9.80 -1.64 -9.63
C GLY A 122 -9.71 -0.24 -9.04
N ARG A 123 -10.82 0.35 -8.59
CA ARG A 123 -10.76 1.64 -7.89
C ARG A 123 -10.14 1.46 -6.51
N TYR A 124 -9.26 2.37 -6.16
CA TYR A 124 -8.65 2.36 -4.83
C TYR A 124 -8.81 3.70 -4.12
N THR A 125 -8.89 3.62 -2.80
CA THR A 125 -8.83 4.77 -1.90
C THR A 125 -7.87 4.47 -0.77
N PHE A 126 -7.12 5.49 -0.34
CA PHE A 126 -6.32 5.44 0.87
C PHE A 126 -6.64 6.66 1.72
N ASN A 127 -6.88 6.45 2.99
CA ASN A 127 -7.11 7.52 3.96
C ASN A 127 -6.19 7.28 5.15
N GLY A 128 -5.49 8.31 5.58
CA GLY A 128 -4.57 8.21 6.68
C GLY A 128 -4.20 9.55 7.27
N THR A 129 -3.32 9.51 8.22
CA THR A 129 -2.70 10.68 8.85
C THR A 129 -1.18 10.52 8.85
N LEU A 130 -0.50 11.58 8.48
CA LEU A 130 0.95 11.72 8.55
C LEU A 130 1.29 12.66 9.70
N GLN A 131 2.25 12.27 10.51
CA GLN A 131 2.81 13.14 11.54
C GLN A 131 4.33 13.21 11.36
N PRO A 132 4.86 14.29 10.78
CA PRO A 132 6.31 14.51 10.67
C PRO A 132 6.95 14.61 12.05
N ARG A 133 8.14 14.01 12.17
CA ARG A 133 8.98 14.11 13.38
C ARG A 133 10.13 15.11 13.17
N GLN A 134 10.92 15.37 14.19
CA GLN A 134 11.97 16.41 14.19
C GLN A 134 13.00 16.25 13.06
N ALA A 135 13.28 15.05 12.59
CA ALA A 135 14.22 14.76 11.50
C ALA A 135 13.55 14.68 10.11
N ALA A 136 12.39 15.32 9.94
CA ALA A 136 11.64 15.24 8.70
C ALA A 136 12.38 15.85 7.51
N PRO A 137 12.62 15.08 6.42
CA PRO A 137 13.31 15.60 5.24
C PRO A 137 12.42 16.57 4.43
N ALA A 138 13.04 17.34 3.53
CA ALA A 138 12.34 18.29 2.66
C ALA A 138 11.21 17.65 1.82
N LEU A 139 11.39 16.38 1.40
CA LEU A 139 10.34 15.62 0.72
C LEU A 139 9.05 15.57 1.53
N LEU A 140 9.14 15.36 2.84
CA LEU A 140 7.95 15.30 3.70
C LEU A 140 7.26 16.65 3.80
N THR A 141 8.02 17.76 3.77
CA THR A 141 7.45 19.11 3.72
C THR A 141 6.64 19.35 2.44
N LEU A 142 7.10 18.83 1.31
CA LEU A 142 6.37 18.90 0.04
C LEU A 142 5.10 18.03 0.05
N LEU A 143 5.20 16.81 0.57
CA LEU A 143 4.03 15.92 0.73
C LEU A 143 2.94 16.59 1.61
N VAL A 144 3.37 17.25 2.66
CA VAL A 144 2.52 18.04 3.55
C VAL A 144 1.83 19.18 2.80
N ALA A 145 2.59 19.97 2.06
CA ALA A 145 2.07 21.13 1.34
C ALA A 145 0.98 20.77 0.32
N GLN A 146 1.06 19.55 -0.25
CA GLN A 146 0.07 19.07 -1.22
C GLN A 146 -1.19 18.47 -0.59
N ASN A 147 -1.11 17.96 0.64
CA ASN A 147 -2.21 17.18 1.24
C ASN A 147 -3.02 17.91 2.31
N GLY A 148 -2.69 19.15 2.65
CA GLY A 148 -3.50 19.95 3.53
C GLY A 148 -2.79 20.55 4.74
N ARG A 149 -3.58 21.16 5.63
CA ARG A 149 -3.07 21.83 6.83
C ARG A 149 -2.89 20.82 7.97
N LYS A 150 -1.86 21.05 8.79
CA LYS A 150 -1.68 20.33 10.06
C LYS A 150 -2.86 20.62 10.98
N ASP A 151 -3.33 19.59 11.67
CA ASP A 151 -4.27 19.76 12.78
C ASP A 151 -3.54 20.31 14.04
N GLU A 152 -4.28 20.53 15.12
CA GLU A 152 -3.76 21.03 16.40
C GLU A 152 -2.67 20.12 17.01
N GLN A 153 -2.67 18.83 16.65
CA GLN A 153 -1.67 17.84 17.08
C GLN A 153 -0.50 17.70 16.08
N GLY A 154 -0.44 18.54 15.04
CA GLY A 154 0.58 18.49 14.01
C GLY A 154 0.44 17.33 13.02
N ARG A 155 -0.70 16.66 13.01
CA ARG A 155 -1.03 15.58 12.08
C ARG A 155 -1.62 16.16 10.81
N ILE A 156 -1.33 15.52 9.68
CA ILE A 156 -1.76 15.93 8.36
C ILE A 156 -2.66 14.82 7.81
N PRO A 157 -3.93 15.11 7.50
CA PRO A 157 -4.77 14.15 6.82
C PRO A 157 -4.22 13.88 5.43
N TRP A 158 -4.14 12.63 5.08
CA TRP A 158 -3.69 12.19 3.77
C TRP A 158 -4.75 11.31 3.12
N ARG A 159 -5.22 11.76 1.96
CA ARG A 159 -6.19 11.02 1.17
C ARG A 159 -5.68 10.81 -0.24
N TRP A 160 -5.87 9.61 -0.71
CA TRP A 160 -5.41 9.19 -2.01
C TRP A 160 -6.44 8.30 -2.69
N GLN A 161 -6.67 8.51 -3.99
CA GLN A 161 -7.63 7.72 -4.76
C GLN A 161 -7.23 7.63 -6.22
N GLY A 162 -7.62 6.55 -6.88
CA GLY A 162 -7.35 6.32 -8.29
C GLY A 162 -7.90 4.98 -8.76
N GLU A 163 -7.45 4.58 -9.95
CA GLU A 163 -7.78 3.30 -10.56
C GLU A 163 -6.50 2.51 -10.83
N TRP A 164 -6.47 1.26 -10.36
CA TRP A 164 -5.32 0.36 -10.51
C TRP A 164 -5.21 -0.23 -11.92
N LEU A 165 -6.35 -0.43 -12.57
CA LEU A 165 -6.48 -1.13 -13.84
C LEU A 165 -6.94 -0.21 -14.98
N SER A 166 -6.64 1.08 -14.94
CA SER A 166 -6.86 1.91 -16.11
C SER A 166 -5.95 1.40 -17.24
N GLU A 167 -6.49 0.54 -18.11
CA GLU A 167 -5.88 0.28 -19.40
C GLU A 167 -5.71 1.62 -20.10
N GLU A 168 -4.49 1.96 -20.47
CA GLU A 168 -4.27 3.02 -21.47
C GLU A 168 -5.16 2.70 -22.68
N LYS A 169 -6.25 3.42 -22.81
CA LYS A 169 -6.98 3.47 -24.09
C LYS A 169 -5.99 4.00 -25.12
N LYS A 170 -5.47 3.07 -25.93
CA LYS A 170 -4.86 3.42 -27.21
C LYS A 170 -5.86 4.11 -28.11
#